data_fbb5ca2dc9cbee81e18aa72a5936828f
#
_entry.id   fbb5ca2dc9cbee81e18aa72a5936828f
#
_cell.length_a   1.000
_cell.length_b   1.000
_cell.length_c   1.000
_cell.angle_alpha   90.00
_cell.angle_beta   90.00
_cell.angle_gamma   90.00
#
_symmetry.space_group_name_H-M   'P 1'
#
loop_
_entity.id
_entity.type
_entity.pdbx_description
1 polymer ?
#
loop_
_entity_poly.entity_id
_entity_poly.type
_entity_poly.pdbx_seq_one_letter_code
_entity_poly.pdbx_strand_id
1 'polypeptide(L)'
;MENKTGDSNRITREYFDSILLEMRHIDAVLPNTDFTLYGEKFSTPVMTAALSHLDHFGYHKDGMVELAKGAKAANAVMWAGMGSETELERIIATGAKTIKICKPEADNEIVLKKLAFAEKMGCFAIGIDVDHAFNWKGEYDEIEKMPMRPKTLDEIKMFVQSTKLPFIIKGVLSVQDALKCAEAGVQGIVVSHHHGIMDFAIPPLKILPKIKAAVGDGLKIFVDCSVENGYDTFKALALGADAVSAGRSLLPALSAKGGEGVAEKINEMTQQLTAVMARTCTATVDTVDSSLIYSS
;
A
#
# COMPACT_ATOMS: atom_id res chain seq x y z
N MET A 1 9.69 -12.41 -20.48
CA MET A 1 10.06 -10.96 -20.42
C MET A 1 11.58 -10.90 -20.48
N GLU A 2 12.14 -10.18 -21.44
CA GLU A 2 13.58 -9.94 -21.50
C GLU A 2 14.05 -9.29 -20.22
N ASN A 3 15.20 -9.74 -19.68
CA ASN A 3 15.83 -9.17 -18.49
C ASN A 3 16.32 -7.75 -18.80
N LYS A 4 15.44 -6.76 -18.64
CA LYS A 4 15.81 -5.34 -18.79
C LYS A 4 16.78 -4.96 -17.67
N THR A 5 17.96 -4.46 -18.03
CA THR A 5 18.89 -3.89 -17.05
C THR A 5 18.21 -2.71 -16.31
N GLY A 6 18.28 -2.72 -14.98
CA GLY A 6 17.68 -1.66 -14.16
C GLY A 6 16.21 -1.82 -13.83
N ASP A 7 15.53 -2.90 -14.26
CA ASP A 7 14.13 -3.14 -13.90
C ASP A 7 13.96 -3.18 -12.37
N SER A 8 13.32 -2.13 -11.85
CA SER A 8 13.11 -1.97 -10.41
C SER A 8 12.22 -3.06 -9.80
N ASN A 9 11.31 -3.66 -10.58
CA ASN A 9 10.48 -4.77 -10.08
C ASN A 9 11.31 -6.02 -9.86
N ARG A 10 12.20 -6.35 -10.81
CA ARG A 10 13.13 -7.48 -10.68
C ARG A 10 14.10 -7.25 -9.53
N ILE A 11 14.73 -6.07 -9.47
CA ILE A 11 15.66 -5.69 -8.38
C ILE A 11 14.95 -5.78 -7.02
N THR A 12 13.69 -5.36 -6.94
CA THR A 12 12.89 -5.43 -5.72
C THR A 12 12.59 -6.89 -5.36
N ARG A 13 12.19 -7.74 -6.32
CA ARG A 13 11.92 -9.15 -6.03
C ARG A 13 13.18 -9.88 -5.56
N GLU A 14 14.32 -9.67 -6.24
CA GLU A 14 15.60 -10.22 -5.83
C GLU A 14 15.99 -9.79 -4.41
N TYR A 15 15.71 -8.54 -4.04
CA TYR A 15 15.96 -8.06 -2.67
C TYR A 15 15.05 -8.74 -1.65
N PHE A 16 13.74 -8.88 -1.92
CA PHE A 16 12.85 -9.63 -1.04
C PHE A 16 13.32 -11.07 -0.83
N ASP A 17 13.76 -11.75 -1.91
CA ASP A 17 14.22 -13.15 -1.86
C ASP A 17 15.55 -13.29 -1.10
N SER A 18 16.38 -12.25 -1.09
CA SER A 18 17.66 -12.23 -0.37
C SER A 18 17.52 -12.07 1.15
N ILE A 19 16.37 -11.63 1.64
CA ILE A 19 16.12 -11.47 3.07
C ILE A 19 15.82 -12.83 3.70
N LEU A 20 16.67 -13.27 4.61
CA LEU A 20 16.53 -14.52 5.35
C LEU A 20 15.98 -14.27 6.75
N LEU A 21 15.27 -15.26 7.29
CA LEU A 21 14.61 -15.20 8.59
C LEU A 21 15.22 -16.19 9.56
N GLU A 22 15.42 -15.78 10.80
CA GLU A 22 15.78 -16.69 11.89
C GLU A 22 14.55 -17.47 12.35
N MET A 23 14.68 -18.77 12.53
CA MET A 23 13.66 -19.59 13.18
C MET A 23 13.86 -19.62 14.70
N ARG A 24 12.77 -19.40 15.44
CA ARG A 24 12.74 -19.44 16.92
C ARG A 24 11.52 -20.25 17.36
N HIS A 25 11.74 -21.31 18.13
CA HIS A 25 10.67 -22.25 18.52
C HIS A 25 10.47 -22.38 20.02
N ILE A 26 11.49 -22.05 20.84
CA ILE A 26 11.38 -22.15 22.29
C ILE A 26 10.43 -21.04 22.79
N ASP A 27 9.45 -21.43 23.60
CA ASP A 27 8.39 -20.56 24.12
C ASP A 27 7.44 -19.96 23.04
N ALA A 28 7.44 -20.53 21.82
CA ALA A 28 6.53 -20.09 20.75
C ALA A 28 5.07 -20.36 21.16
N VAL A 29 4.19 -19.46 20.72
CA VAL A 29 2.73 -19.53 20.95
C VAL A 29 1.98 -19.48 19.63
N LEU A 30 0.68 -19.78 19.65
CA LEU A 30 -0.17 -19.60 18.46
C LEU A 30 -0.29 -18.10 18.15
N PRO A 31 0.05 -17.69 16.94
CA PRO A 31 0.02 -16.27 16.57
C PRO A 31 -1.40 -15.74 16.35
N ASN A 32 -1.54 -14.41 16.53
CA ASN A 32 -2.71 -13.66 16.11
C ASN A 32 -2.27 -12.60 15.07
N THR A 33 -2.94 -12.58 13.93
CA THR A 33 -2.68 -11.63 12.82
C THR A 33 -3.59 -10.40 12.85
N ASP A 34 -4.41 -10.23 13.89
CA ASP A 34 -5.25 -9.04 14.05
C ASP A 34 -4.40 -7.76 13.93
N PHE A 35 -4.91 -6.82 13.17
CA PHE A 35 -4.26 -5.56 12.86
C PHE A 35 -5.19 -4.39 13.16
N THR A 36 -4.69 -3.37 13.83
CA THR A 36 -5.47 -2.16 14.11
C THR A 36 -4.94 -0.99 13.30
N LEU A 37 -5.80 -0.33 12.52
CA LEU A 37 -5.46 0.85 11.75
C LEU A 37 -6.51 1.95 11.99
N TYR A 38 -6.06 3.14 12.40
CA TYR A 38 -6.91 4.32 12.65
C TYR A 38 -8.15 4.00 13.52
N GLY A 39 -7.98 3.14 14.52
CA GLY A 39 -9.03 2.75 15.48
C GLY A 39 -9.94 1.59 15.05
N GLU A 40 -9.81 1.09 13.84
CA GLU A 40 -10.58 -0.06 13.33
C GLU A 40 -9.74 -1.34 13.34
N LYS A 41 -10.39 -2.48 13.61
CA LYS A 41 -9.75 -3.80 13.64
C LYS A 41 -9.96 -4.56 12.34
N PHE A 42 -8.88 -5.16 11.86
CA PHE A 42 -8.82 -6.02 10.68
C PHE A 42 -8.22 -7.37 11.05
N SER A 43 -8.51 -8.40 10.28
CA SER A 43 -7.98 -9.76 10.53
C SER A 43 -6.55 -9.96 10.03
N THR A 44 -6.01 -8.98 9.30
CA THR A 44 -4.71 -9.12 8.64
C THR A 44 -4.10 -7.75 8.31
N PRO A 45 -2.76 -7.61 8.35
CA PRO A 45 -2.06 -6.44 7.82
C PRO A 45 -1.88 -6.50 6.29
N VAL A 46 -2.40 -7.53 5.61
CA VAL A 46 -2.40 -7.63 4.14
C VAL A 46 -3.60 -6.86 3.60
N MET A 47 -3.34 -5.80 2.86
CA MET A 47 -4.34 -4.93 2.24
C MET A 47 -4.32 -5.10 0.73
N THR A 48 -5.38 -4.66 0.03
CA THR A 48 -5.27 -4.48 -1.43
C THR A 48 -4.35 -3.30 -1.75
N ALA A 49 -3.89 -3.17 -3.00
CA ALA A 49 -3.15 -1.98 -3.43
C ALA A 49 -4.08 -0.95 -4.09
N ALA A 50 -3.61 0.30 -4.20
CA ALA A 50 -4.32 1.38 -4.87
C ALA A 50 -4.33 1.19 -6.40
N LEU A 51 -5.00 0.13 -6.85
CA LEU A 51 -5.22 -0.18 -8.26
C LEU A 51 -6.32 0.69 -8.86
N SER A 52 -6.43 0.68 -10.18
CA SER A 52 -7.45 1.40 -10.96
C SER A 52 -7.69 0.69 -12.30
N HIS A 53 -8.86 0.94 -12.91
CA HIS A 53 -9.20 0.51 -14.28
C HIS A 53 -9.06 -1.01 -14.54
N LEU A 54 -9.35 -1.86 -13.55
CA LEU A 54 -9.18 -3.31 -13.67
C LEU A 54 -10.12 -3.94 -14.70
N ASP A 55 -11.25 -3.32 -14.99
CA ASP A 55 -12.16 -3.65 -16.08
C ASP A 55 -11.53 -3.38 -17.46
N HIS A 56 -10.89 -2.23 -17.66
CA HIS A 56 -10.21 -1.85 -18.89
C HIS A 56 -9.03 -2.78 -19.22
N PHE A 57 -8.33 -3.27 -18.21
CA PHE A 57 -7.23 -4.23 -18.36
C PHE A 57 -7.70 -5.68 -18.50
N GLY A 58 -9.01 -5.92 -18.52
CA GLY A 58 -9.59 -7.25 -18.75
C GLY A 58 -9.47 -8.23 -17.59
N TYR A 59 -9.15 -7.75 -16.39
CA TYR A 59 -9.08 -8.63 -15.23
C TYR A 59 -10.45 -9.09 -14.75
N HIS A 60 -11.44 -8.20 -14.70
CA HIS A 60 -12.82 -8.50 -14.36
C HIS A 60 -13.73 -7.34 -14.75
N LYS A 61 -14.97 -7.62 -15.19
CA LYS A 61 -15.96 -6.62 -15.64
C LYS A 61 -16.20 -5.49 -14.64
N ASP A 62 -16.20 -5.80 -13.32
CA ASP A 62 -16.38 -4.86 -12.23
C ASP A 62 -15.18 -4.95 -11.26
N GLY A 63 -13.95 -4.99 -11.82
CA GLY A 63 -12.74 -5.39 -11.10
C GLY A 63 -12.49 -4.67 -9.79
N MET A 64 -12.69 -3.36 -9.74
CA MET A 64 -12.51 -2.58 -8.51
C MET A 64 -13.57 -2.88 -7.45
N VAL A 65 -14.83 -3.10 -7.86
CA VAL A 65 -15.92 -3.48 -6.94
C VAL A 65 -15.72 -4.88 -6.41
N GLU A 66 -15.29 -5.83 -7.27
CA GLU A 66 -14.98 -7.20 -6.85
C GLU A 66 -13.76 -7.23 -5.91
N LEU A 67 -12.74 -6.41 -6.18
CA LEU A 67 -11.60 -6.25 -5.27
C LEU A 67 -12.06 -5.79 -3.87
N ALA A 68 -12.99 -4.82 -3.82
CA ALA A 68 -13.56 -4.33 -2.59
C ALA A 68 -14.40 -5.39 -1.84
N LYS A 69 -15.22 -6.17 -2.57
CA LYS A 69 -15.96 -7.31 -1.98
C LYS A 69 -15.01 -8.33 -1.33
N GLY A 70 -13.92 -8.67 -2.03
CA GLY A 70 -12.90 -9.58 -1.52
C GLY A 70 -12.18 -9.06 -0.28
N ALA A 71 -11.77 -7.80 -0.28
CA ALA A 71 -11.19 -7.15 0.89
C ALA A 71 -12.17 -7.16 2.10
N LYS A 72 -13.46 -6.84 1.84
CA LYS A 72 -14.49 -6.90 2.87
C LYS A 72 -14.67 -8.30 3.43
N ALA A 73 -14.72 -9.32 2.57
CA ALA A 73 -14.89 -10.71 2.99
C ALA A 73 -13.71 -11.24 3.81
N ALA A 74 -12.49 -10.81 3.49
CA ALA A 74 -11.28 -11.11 4.26
C ALA A 74 -11.09 -10.23 5.51
N ASN A 75 -12.00 -9.29 5.78
CA ASN A 75 -11.86 -8.25 6.80
C ASN A 75 -10.49 -7.54 6.70
N ALA A 76 -10.14 -7.13 5.50
CA ALA A 76 -8.92 -6.40 5.14
C ALA A 76 -9.24 -5.00 4.63
N VAL A 77 -8.23 -4.12 4.62
CA VAL A 77 -8.37 -2.76 4.08
C VAL A 77 -8.38 -2.79 2.56
N MET A 78 -9.35 -2.08 1.96
CA MET A 78 -9.42 -1.82 0.52
C MET A 78 -8.69 -0.51 0.18
N TRP A 79 -7.89 -0.51 -0.89
CA TRP A 79 -7.34 0.71 -1.47
C TRP A 79 -7.89 0.92 -2.88
N ALA A 80 -8.33 2.13 -3.17
CA ALA A 80 -8.79 2.54 -4.49
C ALA A 80 -7.89 3.66 -5.03
N GLY A 81 -7.33 3.45 -6.21
CA GLY A 81 -6.57 4.45 -6.96
C GLY A 81 -7.49 5.38 -7.76
N MET A 82 -7.08 5.73 -8.98
CA MET A 82 -7.87 6.54 -9.90
C MET A 82 -9.17 5.82 -10.29
N GLY A 83 -10.18 6.57 -10.65
CA GLY A 83 -11.49 6.06 -11.07
C GLY A 83 -12.56 7.14 -10.93
N SER A 84 -13.75 6.89 -11.49
CA SER A 84 -14.88 7.82 -11.45
C SER A 84 -15.51 7.91 -10.06
N GLU A 85 -16.27 8.99 -9.83
CA GLU A 85 -17.09 9.13 -8.62
C GLU A 85 -18.09 7.98 -8.46
N THR A 86 -18.75 7.58 -9.55
CA THR A 86 -19.70 6.45 -9.57
C THR A 86 -19.01 5.12 -9.22
N GLU A 87 -17.76 4.90 -9.66
CA GLU A 87 -17.01 3.71 -9.26
C GLU A 87 -16.72 3.72 -7.77
N LEU A 88 -16.30 4.86 -7.21
CA LEU A 88 -16.06 5.00 -5.77
C LEU A 88 -17.34 4.76 -4.96
N GLU A 89 -18.49 5.28 -5.38
CA GLU A 89 -19.79 5.02 -4.75
C GLU A 89 -20.08 3.51 -4.70
N ARG A 90 -19.85 2.79 -5.80
CA ARG A 90 -20.05 1.33 -5.87
C ARG A 90 -19.07 0.56 -4.98
N ILE A 91 -17.80 0.99 -4.89
CA ILE A 91 -16.80 0.43 -3.99
C ILE A 91 -17.25 0.59 -2.53
N ILE A 92 -17.62 1.81 -2.13
CA ILE A 92 -18.07 2.11 -0.76
C ILE A 92 -19.35 1.34 -0.41
N ALA A 93 -20.28 1.19 -1.36
CA ALA A 93 -21.51 0.41 -1.18
C ALA A 93 -21.27 -1.07 -0.83
N THR A 94 -20.08 -1.63 -1.09
CA THR A 94 -19.70 -2.98 -0.65
C THR A 94 -19.54 -3.08 0.88
N GLY A 95 -19.38 -1.95 1.57
CA GLY A 95 -19.06 -1.88 2.99
C GLY A 95 -17.59 -2.17 3.32
N ALA A 96 -16.69 -2.23 2.33
CA ALA A 96 -15.26 -2.33 2.55
C ALA A 96 -14.71 -1.01 3.13
N LYS A 97 -13.86 -1.10 4.15
CA LYS A 97 -13.12 0.06 4.67
C LYS A 97 -12.09 0.48 3.62
N THR A 98 -12.40 1.58 2.92
CA THR A 98 -11.70 1.99 1.71
C THR A 98 -10.82 3.20 1.93
N ILE A 99 -9.55 3.10 1.55
CA ILE A 99 -8.60 4.21 1.43
C ILE A 99 -8.59 4.68 -0.02
N LYS A 100 -8.91 5.96 -0.27
CA LYS A 100 -8.90 6.55 -1.61
C LYS A 100 -7.63 7.35 -1.84
N ILE A 101 -6.93 7.04 -2.93
CA ILE A 101 -5.74 7.78 -3.39
C ILE A 101 -6.06 8.53 -4.68
N CYS A 102 -5.90 9.85 -4.65
CA CYS A 102 -6.05 10.73 -5.80
C CYS A 102 -4.70 10.95 -6.51
N LYS A 103 -4.74 11.41 -7.75
CA LYS A 103 -3.55 11.81 -8.51
C LYS A 103 -3.13 13.25 -8.15
N PRO A 104 -1.86 13.63 -8.40
CA PRO A 104 -1.34 14.97 -8.11
C PRO A 104 -1.68 15.95 -9.25
N GLU A 105 -3.00 16.09 -9.59
CA GLU A 105 -3.43 16.99 -10.65
C GLU A 105 -2.84 18.39 -10.47
N ALA A 106 -2.47 19.05 -11.59
CA ALA A 106 -1.84 20.37 -11.57
C ALA A 106 -2.70 21.44 -10.89
N ASP A 107 -4.02 21.35 -11.04
CA ASP A 107 -4.98 22.20 -10.35
C ASP A 107 -5.36 21.63 -8.98
N ASN A 108 -4.99 22.32 -7.91
CA ASN A 108 -5.28 21.91 -6.54
C ASN A 108 -6.78 21.92 -6.21
N GLU A 109 -7.59 22.74 -6.88
CA GLU A 109 -9.03 22.73 -6.69
C GLU A 109 -9.67 21.40 -7.13
N ILE A 110 -9.12 20.77 -8.17
CA ILE A 110 -9.55 19.45 -8.60
C ILE A 110 -9.22 18.42 -7.54
N VAL A 111 -7.99 18.46 -7.01
CA VAL A 111 -7.56 17.56 -5.92
C VAL A 111 -8.48 17.73 -4.71
N LEU A 112 -8.70 18.96 -4.25
CA LEU A 112 -9.58 19.26 -3.11
C LEU A 112 -11.01 18.74 -3.30
N LYS A 113 -11.59 18.92 -4.50
CA LYS A 113 -12.93 18.40 -4.83
C LYS A 113 -12.98 16.88 -4.74
N LYS A 114 -11.98 16.18 -5.26
CA LYS A 114 -11.88 14.71 -5.18
C LYS A 114 -11.73 14.22 -3.74
N LEU A 115 -10.92 14.90 -2.92
CA LEU A 115 -10.75 14.58 -1.51
C LEU A 115 -12.05 14.79 -0.73
N ALA A 116 -12.71 15.93 -0.93
CA ALA A 116 -14.00 16.23 -0.28
C ALA A 116 -15.10 15.25 -0.70
N PHE A 117 -15.12 14.82 -1.97
CA PHE A 117 -16.05 13.80 -2.44
C PHE A 117 -15.78 12.44 -1.75
N ALA A 118 -14.52 12.02 -1.67
CA ALA A 118 -14.15 10.76 -1.02
C ALA A 118 -14.51 10.78 0.50
N GLU A 119 -14.27 11.90 1.19
CA GLU A 119 -14.69 12.05 2.58
C GLU A 119 -16.22 11.98 2.73
N LYS A 120 -16.96 12.69 1.87
CA LYS A 120 -18.44 12.65 1.83
C LYS A 120 -18.99 11.24 1.60
N MET A 121 -18.32 10.43 0.79
CA MET A 121 -18.71 9.03 0.52
C MET A 121 -18.41 8.10 1.70
N GLY A 122 -17.70 8.54 2.72
CA GLY A 122 -17.36 7.74 3.88
C GLY A 122 -16.13 6.84 3.68
N CYS A 123 -15.16 7.30 2.89
CA CYS A 123 -13.85 6.64 2.85
C CYS A 123 -13.24 6.55 4.26
N PHE A 124 -12.47 5.50 4.48
CA PHE A 124 -11.79 5.24 5.75
C PHE A 124 -10.57 6.14 5.97
N ALA A 125 -9.84 6.42 4.89
CA ALA A 125 -8.76 7.38 4.80
C ALA A 125 -8.67 7.89 3.36
N ILE A 126 -7.96 9.01 3.16
CA ILE A 126 -7.76 9.59 1.82
C ILE A 126 -6.32 10.02 1.65
N GLY A 127 -5.90 10.24 0.42
CA GLY A 127 -4.54 10.71 0.16
C GLY A 127 -4.27 11.01 -1.30
N ILE A 128 -3.01 11.32 -1.57
CA ILE A 128 -2.50 11.58 -2.92
C ILE A 128 -1.28 10.73 -3.23
N ASP A 129 -1.13 10.44 -4.51
CA ASP A 129 -0.02 9.74 -5.12
C ASP A 129 0.95 10.80 -5.70
N VAL A 130 2.15 10.93 -5.14
CA VAL A 130 3.07 12.03 -5.52
C VAL A 130 4.07 11.64 -6.60
N ASP A 131 4.22 10.36 -6.90
CA ASP A 131 5.24 9.84 -7.81
C ASP A 131 4.84 9.93 -9.31
N HIS A 132 3.57 10.21 -9.60
CA HIS A 132 3.05 10.45 -10.96
C HIS A 132 3.09 11.92 -11.42
N ALA A 133 3.99 12.71 -10.86
CA ALA A 133 4.13 14.11 -11.25
C ALA A 133 4.87 14.29 -12.59
N PHE A 134 5.73 13.34 -12.96
CA PHE A 134 6.57 13.37 -14.15
C PHE A 134 6.40 12.12 -15.01
N ASN A 135 6.46 12.31 -16.32
CA ASN A 135 6.52 11.22 -17.28
C ASN A 135 7.98 10.71 -17.45
N TRP A 136 8.16 9.66 -18.26
CA TRP A 136 9.46 9.05 -18.51
C TRP A 136 10.48 9.97 -19.23
N LYS A 137 10.05 11.12 -19.80
CA LYS A 137 10.91 12.13 -20.43
C LYS A 137 11.37 13.20 -19.44
N GLY A 138 10.86 13.20 -18.19
CA GLY A 138 11.13 14.27 -17.22
C GLY A 138 10.27 15.51 -17.41
N GLU A 139 9.23 15.44 -18.21
CA GLU A 139 8.20 16.47 -18.35
C GLU A 139 7.07 16.21 -17.36
N TYR A 140 6.21 17.18 -17.09
CA TYR A 140 5.02 16.94 -16.29
C TYR A 140 4.14 15.89 -16.98
N ASP A 141 3.64 14.95 -16.16
CA ASP A 141 2.80 13.85 -16.66
C ASP A 141 1.40 14.36 -17.05
N GLU A 142 0.76 13.63 -17.93
CA GLU A 142 -0.64 13.81 -18.29
C GLU A 142 -1.36 12.47 -18.16
N ILE A 143 -2.35 12.38 -17.29
CA ILE A 143 -3.13 11.17 -17.05
C ILE A 143 -4.59 11.47 -17.41
N GLU A 144 -5.17 10.73 -18.36
CA GLU A 144 -6.53 10.96 -18.86
C GLU A 144 -6.79 12.42 -19.30
N LYS A 145 -5.83 13.03 -19.98
CA LYS A 145 -5.84 14.45 -20.42
C LYS A 145 -5.84 15.46 -19.27
N MET A 146 -5.55 15.03 -18.06
CA MET A 146 -5.37 15.90 -16.90
C MET A 146 -3.87 16.11 -16.65
N PRO A 147 -3.39 17.34 -16.63
CA PRO A 147 -1.99 17.62 -16.34
C PRO A 147 -1.68 17.34 -14.86
N MET A 148 -0.55 16.71 -14.62
CA MET A 148 -0.02 16.43 -13.29
C MET A 148 1.13 17.39 -12.97
N ARG A 149 1.43 17.59 -11.68
CA ARG A 149 2.64 18.28 -11.22
C ARG A 149 3.05 17.89 -9.80
N PRO A 150 4.32 18.09 -9.44
CA PRO A 150 4.76 17.92 -8.05
C PRO A 150 3.97 18.83 -7.11
N LYS A 151 3.79 18.35 -5.87
CA LYS A 151 3.18 19.14 -4.80
C LYS A 151 4.25 19.68 -3.88
N THR A 152 4.11 20.95 -3.51
CA THR A 152 4.96 21.56 -2.49
C THR A 152 4.56 21.10 -1.09
N LEU A 153 5.46 21.27 -0.12
CA LEU A 153 5.16 20.97 1.28
C LEU A 153 3.94 21.74 1.81
N ASP A 154 3.79 23.01 1.42
CA ASP A 154 2.66 23.83 1.84
C ASP A 154 1.34 23.36 1.23
N GLU A 155 1.37 22.87 -0.02
CA GLU A 155 0.20 22.27 -0.65
C GLU A 155 -0.19 20.96 0.03
N ILE A 156 0.77 20.14 0.43
CA ILE A 156 0.50 18.92 1.22
C ILE A 156 -0.12 19.29 2.57
N LYS A 157 0.42 20.30 3.27
CA LYS A 157 -0.17 20.82 4.52
C LYS A 157 -1.62 21.29 4.31
N MET A 158 -1.88 21.99 3.22
CA MET A 158 -3.24 22.44 2.85
C MET A 158 -4.19 21.24 2.63
N PHE A 159 -3.76 20.20 1.93
CA PHE A 159 -4.58 18.99 1.73
C PHE A 159 -4.85 18.26 3.04
N VAL A 160 -3.84 18.10 3.90
CA VAL A 160 -4.01 17.50 5.24
C VAL A 160 -5.06 18.27 6.05
N GLN A 161 -5.02 19.61 6.00
CA GLN A 161 -5.95 20.48 6.74
C GLN A 161 -7.36 20.52 6.13
N SER A 162 -7.53 20.08 4.88
CA SER A 162 -8.83 20.11 4.17
C SER A 162 -9.78 18.98 4.58
N THR A 163 -9.33 18.01 5.37
CA THR A 163 -10.09 16.81 5.75
C THR A 163 -9.95 16.48 7.23
N LYS A 164 -10.93 15.74 7.75
CA LYS A 164 -10.87 15.13 9.09
C LYS A 164 -10.40 13.68 9.07
N LEU A 165 -10.31 13.09 7.88
CA LEU A 165 -9.87 11.71 7.72
C LEU A 165 -8.34 11.61 7.81
N PRO A 166 -7.79 10.44 8.17
CA PRO A 166 -6.36 10.20 8.04
C PRO A 166 -5.90 10.46 6.60
N PHE A 167 -4.83 11.26 6.45
CA PHE A 167 -4.28 11.64 5.16
C PHE A 167 -3.00 10.87 4.85
N ILE A 168 -2.91 10.31 3.65
CA ILE A 168 -1.83 9.40 3.25
C ILE A 168 -1.13 9.93 2.00
N ILE A 169 0.21 9.86 1.99
CA ILE A 169 1.01 10.11 0.80
C ILE A 169 1.54 8.79 0.25
N LYS A 170 1.22 8.49 -1.01
CA LYS A 170 1.76 7.33 -1.72
C LYS A 170 2.90 7.76 -2.66
N GLY A 171 3.90 6.86 -2.84
CA GLY A 171 5.06 7.12 -3.70
C GLY A 171 6.26 7.71 -2.95
N VAL A 172 6.32 7.54 -1.64
CA VAL A 172 7.46 7.98 -0.82
C VAL A 172 8.57 6.92 -0.89
N LEU A 173 9.75 7.32 -1.35
CA LEU A 173 10.89 6.39 -1.49
C LEU A 173 12.22 7.03 -1.01
N SER A 174 12.13 8.04 -0.17
CA SER A 174 13.29 8.70 0.44
C SER A 174 13.02 9.07 1.90
N VAL A 175 14.08 9.10 2.71
CA VAL A 175 14.00 9.61 4.08
C VAL A 175 13.61 11.09 4.10
N GLN A 176 14.08 11.86 3.11
CA GLN A 176 13.77 13.30 3.03
C GLN A 176 12.28 13.54 2.83
N ASP A 177 11.64 12.81 1.91
CA ASP A 177 10.20 12.99 1.67
C ASP A 177 9.37 12.41 2.81
N ALA A 178 9.80 11.32 3.46
CA ALA A 178 9.16 10.82 4.67
C ALA A 178 9.16 11.86 5.82
N LEU A 179 10.27 12.57 6.02
CA LEU A 179 10.36 13.66 7.00
C LEU A 179 9.45 14.84 6.64
N LYS A 180 9.37 15.23 5.35
CA LYS A 180 8.43 16.26 4.90
C LYS A 180 6.97 15.84 5.10
N CYS A 181 6.64 14.56 4.88
CA CYS A 181 5.31 14.04 5.17
C CYS A 181 4.98 14.17 6.67
N ALA A 182 5.92 13.79 7.54
CA ALA A 182 5.75 13.95 8.99
C ALA A 182 5.59 15.43 9.38
N GLU A 183 6.41 16.34 8.82
CA GLU A 183 6.29 17.80 9.01
C GLU A 183 4.93 18.34 8.55
N ALA A 184 4.39 17.80 7.46
CA ALA A 184 3.09 18.22 6.95
C ALA A 184 1.90 17.71 7.78
N GLY A 185 2.12 16.84 8.77
CA GLY A 185 1.07 16.23 9.58
C GLY A 185 0.34 15.08 8.87
N VAL A 186 0.98 14.45 7.88
CA VAL A 186 0.47 13.25 7.20
C VAL A 186 0.40 12.09 8.20
N GLN A 187 -0.69 11.31 8.18
CA GLN A 187 -0.89 10.19 9.10
C GLN A 187 -0.41 8.84 8.57
N GLY A 188 -0.07 8.77 7.27
CA GLY A 188 0.48 7.55 6.70
C GLY A 188 1.25 7.80 5.40
N ILE A 189 2.22 6.94 5.13
CA ILE A 189 2.96 6.93 3.85
C ILE A 189 2.96 5.52 3.24
N VAL A 190 2.96 5.45 1.91
CA VAL A 190 3.25 4.20 1.19
C VAL A 190 4.65 4.29 0.62
N VAL A 191 5.57 3.45 1.12
CA VAL A 191 6.93 3.31 0.61
C VAL A 191 6.86 2.50 -0.68
N SER A 192 7.08 3.17 -1.81
CA SER A 192 6.71 2.66 -3.13
C SER A 192 7.58 3.26 -4.23
N HIS A 193 7.93 2.45 -5.24
CA HIS A 193 8.45 2.91 -6.54
C HIS A 193 7.41 2.75 -7.67
N HIS A 194 6.13 2.66 -7.30
CA HIS A 194 5.00 2.61 -8.22
C HIS A 194 5.20 1.62 -9.38
N HIS A 195 5.49 0.35 -9.03
CA HIS A 195 5.70 -0.69 -10.02
C HIS A 195 6.84 -0.42 -11.02
N GLY A 196 7.90 0.25 -10.59
CA GLY A 196 9.05 0.53 -11.44
C GLY A 196 8.84 1.74 -12.36
N ILE A 197 8.20 2.79 -11.85
CA ILE A 197 8.05 4.07 -12.57
C ILE A 197 9.41 4.66 -13.00
N MET A 198 10.47 4.29 -12.30
CA MET A 198 11.85 4.64 -12.61
C MET A 198 12.73 3.39 -12.55
N ASP A 199 13.63 3.22 -13.55
CA ASP A 199 14.65 2.19 -13.51
C ASP A 199 15.67 2.48 -12.38
N PHE A 200 16.27 1.43 -11.82
CA PHE A 200 17.24 1.52 -10.71
C PHE A 200 16.67 2.14 -9.42
N ALA A 201 15.34 2.22 -9.26
CA ALA A 201 14.76 2.65 -8.00
C ALA A 201 15.12 1.65 -6.88
N ILE A 202 15.41 2.20 -5.70
CA ILE A 202 15.75 1.39 -4.54
C ILE A 202 14.55 0.49 -4.14
N PRO A 203 14.74 -0.79 -3.81
CA PRO A 203 13.69 -1.62 -3.25
C PRO A 203 13.06 -0.99 -2.00
N PRO A 204 11.72 -0.94 -1.88
CA PRO A 204 11.04 -0.38 -0.71
C PRO A 204 11.55 -0.95 0.62
N LEU A 205 11.71 -2.26 0.75
CA LEU A 205 12.22 -2.86 1.98
C LEU A 205 13.68 -2.50 2.29
N LYS A 206 14.48 -2.08 1.30
CA LYS A 206 15.88 -1.69 1.51
C LYS A 206 16.00 -0.31 2.17
N ILE A 207 15.10 0.61 1.85
CA ILE A 207 15.08 1.96 2.44
C ILE A 207 14.21 2.04 3.70
N LEU A 208 13.27 1.12 3.85
CA LEU A 208 12.27 1.11 4.92
C LEU A 208 12.85 1.27 6.32
N PRO A 209 13.92 0.55 6.74
CA PRO A 209 14.49 0.72 8.08
C PRO A 209 15.01 2.15 8.35
N LYS A 210 15.56 2.80 7.32
CA LYS A 210 16.02 4.19 7.42
C LYS A 210 14.87 5.17 7.55
N ILE A 211 13.78 4.93 6.81
CA ILE A 211 12.55 5.72 6.91
C ILE A 211 11.96 5.55 8.31
N LYS A 212 11.78 4.29 8.78
CA LYS A 212 11.23 4.00 10.11
C LYS A 212 12.05 4.66 11.22
N ALA A 213 13.39 4.57 11.16
CA ALA A 213 14.27 5.22 12.12
C ALA A 213 14.14 6.76 12.13
N ALA A 214 13.85 7.36 10.98
CA ALA A 214 13.74 8.82 10.85
C ALA A 214 12.38 9.36 11.34
N VAL A 215 11.26 8.67 11.05
CA VAL A 215 9.90 9.13 11.38
C VAL A 215 9.34 8.50 12.66
N GLY A 216 9.95 7.44 13.16
CA GLY A 216 9.50 6.73 14.38
C GLY A 216 8.09 6.15 14.20
N ASP A 217 7.26 6.33 15.24
CA ASP A 217 5.86 5.91 15.27
C ASP A 217 4.89 7.07 14.96
N GLY A 218 5.43 8.20 14.50
CA GLY A 218 4.66 9.42 14.24
C GLY A 218 3.66 9.32 13.10
N LEU A 219 3.84 8.37 12.18
CA LEU A 219 2.92 8.08 11.10
C LEU A 219 2.93 6.59 10.74
N LYS A 220 1.87 6.12 10.10
CA LYS A 220 1.78 4.73 9.63
C LYS A 220 2.61 4.53 8.36
N ILE A 221 3.31 3.42 8.28
CA ILE A 221 4.16 3.08 7.12
C ILE A 221 3.60 1.84 6.44
N PHE A 222 3.17 2.02 5.20
CA PHE A 222 2.72 0.94 4.33
C PHE A 222 3.78 0.66 3.28
N VAL A 223 3.84 -0.58 2.79
CA VAL A 223 4.73 -0.99 1.72
C VAL A 223 3.93 -1.64 0.61
N ASP A 224 4.21 -1.27 -0.62
CA ASP A 224 3.75 -1.98 -1.81
C ASP A 224 4.94 -2.44 -2.67
N CYS A 225 4.68 -2.81 -3.92
CA CYS A 225 5.65 -3.34 -4.88
C CYS A 225 6.21 -4.71 -4.49
N SER A 226 5.92 -5.72 -5.31
CA SER A 226 6.43 -7.10 -5.20
C SER A 226 6.03 -7.85 -3.91
N VAL A 227 4.95 -7.45 -3.24
CA VAL A 227 4.34 -8.24 -2.15
C VAL A 227 3.49 -9.35 -2.77
N GLU A 228 3.91 -10.60 -2.63
CA GLU A 228 3.31 -11.75 -3.31
C GLU A 228 2.73 -12.80 -2.35
N ASN A 229 3.21 -12.83 -1.11
CA ASN A 229 2.88 -13.86 -0.13
C ASN A 229 3.01 -13.35 1.32
N GLY A 230 2.66 -14.21 2.29
CA GLY A 230 2.74 -13.88 3.72
C GLY A 230 4.16 -13.77 4.25
N TYR A 231 5.16 -14.40 3.62
CA TYR A 231 6.57 -14.22 3.99
C TYR A 231 7.06 -12.81 3.64
N ASP A 232 6.64 -12.27 2.48
CA ASP A 232 6.95 -10.88 2.10
C ASP A 232 6.31 -9.90 3.08
N THR A 233 5.07 -10.18 3.50
CA THR A 233 4.39 -9.42 4.55
C THR A 233 5.21 -9.42 5.84
N PHE A 234 5.63 -10.59 6.31
CA PHE A 234 6.44 -10.71 7.52
C PHE A 234 7.76 -9.93 7.44
N LYS A 235 8.48 -10.02 6.31
CA LYS A 235 9.71 -9.26 6.08
C LYS A 235 9.49 -7.75 6.15
N ALA A 236 8.38 -7.27 5.57
CA ALA A 236 8.04 -5.85 5.61
C ALA A 236 7.73 -5.40 7.05
N LEU A 237 6.94 -6.16 7.81
CA LEU A 237 6.67 -5.87 9.22
C LEU A 237 7.96 -5.85 10.05
N ALA A 238 8.83 -6.86 9.88
CA ALA A 238 10.11 -6.95 10.59
C ALA A 238 11.05 -5.76 10.29
N LEU A 239 10.95 -5.16 9.12
CA LEU A 239 11.75 -4.00 8.71
C LEU A 239 11.08 -2.65 9.04
N GLY A 240 9.91 -2.66 9.68
CA GLY A 240 9.27 -1.47 10.23
C GLY A 240 8.02 -0.96 9.49
N ALA A 241 7.42 -1.76 8.60
CA ALA A 241 6.09 -1.46 8.07
C ALA A 241 5.01 -1.76 9.10
N ASP A 242 3.91 -1.00 9.08
CA ASP A 242 2.69 -1.32 9.84
C ASP A 242 1.80 -2.32 9.07
N ALA A 243 1.79 -2.26 7.74
CA ALA A 243 1.03 -3.16 6.87
C ALA A 243 1.57 -3.16 5.44
N VAL A 244 1.08 -4.07 4.61
CA VAL A 244 1.48 -4.18 3.20
C VAL A 244 0.29 -4.11 2.26
N SER A 245 0.52 -3.61 1.05
CA SER A 245 -0.47 -3.60 -0.03
C SER A 245 -0.10 -4.60 -1.12
N ALA A 246 -0.95 -5.63 -1.27
CA ALA A 246 -0.86 -6.63 -2.33
C ALA A 246 -1.64 -6.13 -3.56
N GLY A 247 -0.96 -6.02 -4.69
CA GLY A 247 -1.56 -5.57 -5.96
C GLY A 247 -1.68 -6.70 -6.97
N ARG A 248 -0.69 -6.82 -7.84
CA ARG A 248 -0.68 -7.80 -8.94
C ARG A 248 -0.83 -9.26 -8.48
N SER A 249 -0.37 -9.59 -7.29
CA SER A 249 -0.56 -10.93 -6.71
C SER A 249 -2.02 -11.32 -6.49
N LEU A 250 -2.94 -10.34 -6.42
CA LEU A 250 -4.38 -10.57 -6.31
C LEU A 250 -5.07 -10.72 -7.68
N LEU A 251 -4.48 -10.20 -8.78
CA LEU A 251 -5.14 -10.13 -10.07
C LEU A 251 -5.50 -11.48 -10.70
N PRO A 252 -4.66 -12.53 -10.63
CA PRO A 252 -5.05 -13.86 -11.14
C PRO A 252 -6.28 -14.42 -10.41
N ALA A 253 -6.35 -14.24 -9.09
CA ALA A 253 -7.49 -14.69 -8.29
C ALA A 253 -8.76 -13.87 -8.58
N LEU A 254 -8.62 -12.55 -8.73
CA LEU A 254 -9.70 -11.66 -9.19
C LEU A 254 -10.24 -12.10 -10.55
N SER A 255 -9.38 -12.36 -11.53
CA SER A 255 -9.79 -12.80 -12.87
C SER A 255 -10.51 -14.15 -12.86
N ALA A 256 -10.09 -15.06 -12.00
CA ALA A 256 -10.64 -16.41 -11.93
C ALA A 256 -11.99 -16.48 -11.21
N LYS A 257 -12.16 -15.75 -10.09
CA LYS A 257 -13.30 -15.91 -9.18
C LYS A 257 -13.86 -14.58 -8.62
N GLY A 258 -13.49 -13.45 -9.19
CA GLY A 258 -13.95 -12.15 -8.69
C GLY A 258 -13.55 -11.91 -7.23
N GLY A 259 -14.47 -11.34 -6.44
CA GLY A 259 -14.24 -11.03 -5.03
C GLY A 259 -13.97 -12.24 -4.13
N GLU A 260 -14.55 -13.39 -4.44
CA GLU A 260 -14.27 -14.64 -3.70
C GLU A 260 -12.78 -15.03 -3.85
N GLY A 261 -12.25 -15.00 -5.08
CA GLY A 261 -10.84 -15.29 -5.32
C GLY A 261 -9.90 -14.31 -4.62
N VAL A 262 -10.25 -13.03 -4.59
CA VAL A 262 -9.49 -12.02 -3.85
C VAL A 262 -9.46 -12.33 -2.34
N ALA A 263 -10.61 -12.68 -1.76
CA ALA A 263 -10.68 -13.05 -0.34
C ALA A 263 -9.87 -14.32 -0.05
N GLU A 264 -9.98 -15.35 -0.91
CA GLU A 264 -9.18 -16.58 -0.80
C GLU A 264 -7.68 -16.26 -0.80
N LYS A 265 -7.22 -15.39 -1.72
CA LYS A 265 -5.80 -15.03 -1.82
C LYS A 265 -5.30 -14.21 -0.63
N ILE A 266 -6.06 -13.24 -0.13
CA ILE A 266 -5.71 -12.50 1.09
C ILE A 266 -5.64 -13.46 2.29
N ASN A 267 -6.58 -14.38 2.43
CA ASN A 267 -6.59 -15.39 3.50
C ASN A 267 -5.41 -16.35 3.39
N GLU A 268 -5.03 -16.80 2.18
CA GLU A 268 -3.82 -17.58 1.93
C GLU A 268 -2.56 -16.85 2.41
N MET A 269 -2.41 -15.57 2.03
CA MET A 269 -1.28 -14.74 2.47
C MET A 269 -1.27 -14.57 4.00
N THR A 270 -2.44 -14.42 4.62
CA THR A 270 -2.59 -14.34 6.08
C THR A 270 -2.20 -15.66 6.75
N GLN A 271 -2.58 -16.80 6.19
CA GLN A 271 -2.18 -18.11 6.71
C GLN A 271 -0.66 -18.33 6.61
N GLN A 272 -0.04 -17.89 5.52
CA GLN A 272 1.42 -17.91 5.36
C GLN A 272 2.10 -17.01 6.39
N LEU A 273 1.55 -15.80 6.64
CA LEU A 273 2.02 -14.91 7.71
C LEU A 273 1.92 -15.59 9.08
N THR A 274 0.78 -16.20 9.41
CA THR A 274 0.59 -16.96 10.65
C THR A 274 1.64 -18.08 10.78
N ALA A 275 1.90 -18.79 9.68
CA ALA A 275 2.85 -19.90 9.69
C ALA A 275 4.30 -19.44 9.94
N VAL A 276 4.72 -18.30 9.40
CA VAL A 276 6.05 -17.75 9.68
C VAL A 276 6.15 -17.17 11.07
N MET A 277 5.12 -16.46 11.56
CA MET A 277 5.04 -15.94 12.93
C MET A 277 5.18 -17.08 13.97
N ALA A 278 4.50 -18.21 13.77
CA ALA A 278 4.63 -19.37 14.65
C ALA A 278 6.07 -19.92 14.71
N ARG A 279 6.80 -19.88 13.60
CA ARG A 279 8.18 -20.38 13.48
C ARG A 279 9.25 -19.37 13.90
N THR A 280 8.85 -18.14 14.20
CA THR A 280 9.73 -17.07 14.66
C THR A 280 9.44 -16.62 16.09
N CYS A 281 8.60 -17.38 16.82
CA CYS A 281 8.17 -17.06 18.19
C CYS A 281 7.52 -15.67 18.29
N THR A 282 6.73 -15.28 17.27
CA THR A 282 6.06 -14.00 17.20
C THR A 282 4.57 -14.15 17.50
N ALA A 283 4.10 -13.58 18.60
CA ALA A 283 2.71 -13.77 19.06
C ALA A 283 1.69 -12.91 18.31
N THR A 284 2.05 -11.67 17.97
CA THR A 284 1.17 -10.70 17.29
C THR A 284 1.94 -9.93 16.22
N VAL A 285 1.24 -9.30 15.29
CA VAL A 285 1.88 -8.47 14.24
C VAL A 285 2.70 -7.32 14.82
N ASP A 286 2.29 -6.78 15.96
CA ASP A 286 3.00 -5.67 16.63
C ASP A 286 4.30 -6.11 17.32
N THR A 287 4.53 -7.43 17.48
CA THR A 287 5.75 -7.98 18.07
C THR A 287 6.76 -8.46 17.04
N VAL A 288 6.47 -8.30 15.76
CA VAL A 288 7.41 -8.56 14.67
C VAL A 288 8.48 -7.45 14.66
N ASP A 289 9.75 -7.81 14.73
CA ASP A 289 10.85 -6.85 14.77
C ASP A 289 12.06 -7.29 13.92
N SER A 290 13.00 -6.38 13.75
CA SER A 290 14.18 -6.59 12.90
C SER A 290 15.18 -7.64 13.41
N SER A 291 15.08 -8.08 14.67
CA SER A 291 15.95 -9.14 15.20
C SER A 291 15.66 -10.52 14.57
N LEU A 292 14.51 -10.62 13.86
CA LEU A 292 14.10 -11.81 13.12
C LEU A 292 14.70 -11.89 11.72
N ILE A 293 15.31 -10.80 11.24
CA ILE A 293 16.02 -10.74 9.96
C ILE A 293 17.47 -11.20 10.20
N TYR A 294 17.88 -12.25 9.52
CA TYR A 294 19.27 -12.69 9.57
C TYR A 294 20.18 -11.67 8.90
N SER A 295 21.11 -11.13 9.65
CA SER A 295 22.16 -10.22 9.16
C SER A 295 23.47 -11.00 9.08
N SER A 296 24.01 -11.16 7.87
CA SER A 296 25.34 -11.77 7.64
C SER A 296 26.47 -10.82 7.96
#